data_1adc3a499ed3e693ba0f25bb42e5ad3c
#
_entry.id   1adc3a499ed3e693ba0f25bb42e5ad3c
#
_cell.length_a   1.000
_cell.length_b   1.000
_cell.length_c   1.000
_cell.angle_alpha   90.00
_cell.angle_beta   90.00
_cell.angle_gamma   90.00
#
_symmetry.space_group_name_H-M   'P 1'
#
loop_
_entity.id
_entity.type
_entity.pdbx_description
1 polymer ?
#
loop_
_entity_poly.entity_id
_entity_poly.type
_entity_poly.pdbx_seq_one_letter_code
_entity_poly.pdbx_strand_id
1 'polypeptide(L)'
;MSEEETKHHRVWWGLLVFGLLLHLSSIASSDYGLDTHLHLAAIESNEDGTPNLEWGDVRPEDPSASNPDDVQMLERGWWQILELYPSWLLPFAAFLPMLVLIGLVLGATKGKPHLAALISLHPSFIFATGRLYPESTVALAVAGVILASLYLFKLRGWKLIQWLLLAVASIHLLVLVKGLSAMVGWILVALLLTWVALDRLVPPFRTYSRNPMMAISVSIPVVLVAMIAASFTTGGSLTSIRTHPVHWTFSLVVAFFDGFGLYLLVGMCCWPFLSDGIAEVKQSNDNTSVFLLVFIASGTLLMSMWIASLWVYEADRWNLPLWENMILMGNNGRYLTALVFPLLLLLNRSMGDKPLVLGKPIMLALFLVLPLSMLAGMHGQTMWTDDAAESFSDAIVDGEDFLYIDDEALAMHWLYTFRLELDAKGDRNITGHWRAPDSNWEVELEGLVMENRGDLSKVAYLVIAPEIDVDVPSGFEMVASGTAPFLNGGGNWKVYRAV
;
A
#
# COMPACT_ATOMS: atom_id res chain seq x y z
N MET A 1 -28.51 3.44 -29.48
CA MET A 1 -27.65 2.29 -29.11
C MET A 1 -28.13 1.10 -29.92
N SER A 2 -27.25 0.46 -30.68
CA SER A 2 -27.57 -0.78 -31.38
C SER A 2 -27.82 -1.94 -30.37
N GLU A 3 -28.45 -3.02 -30.85
CA GLU A 3 -28.70 -4.20 -30.00
C GLU A 3 -27.37 -4.80 -29.51
N GLU A 4 -26.34 -4.77 -30.33
CA GLU A 4 -24.99 -5.23 -30.01
C GLU A 4 -24.31 -4.35 -28.96
N GLU A 5 -24.43 -3.02 -29.07
CA GLU A 5 -23.95 -2.07 -28.05
C GLU A 5 -24.63 -2.30 -26.69
N THR A 6 -25.95 -2.58 -26.71
CA THR A 6 -26.71 -2.88 -25.49
C THR A 6 -26.20 -4.17 -24.81
N LYS A 7 -25.87 -5.18 -25.61
CA LYS A 7 -25.31 -6.45 -25.10
C LYS A 7 -23.95 -6.24 -24.45
N HIS A 8 -23.03 -5.53 -25.12
CA HIS A 8 -21.71 -5.23 -24.55
C HIS A 8 -21.82 -4.37 -23.28
N HIS A 9 -22.71 -3.42 -23.24
CA HIS A 9 -22.96 -2.60 -22.06
C HIS A 9 -23.41 -3.43 -20.85
N ARG A 10 -24.31 -4.42 -21.04
CA ARG A 10 -24.75 -5.33 -19.98
C ARG A 10 -23.61 -6.21 -19.45
N VAL A 11 -22.74 -6.71 -20.34
CA VAL A 11 -21.58 -7.51 -19.93
C VAL A 11 -20.64 -6.69 -19.05
N TRP A 12 -20.38 -5.42 -19.41
CA TRP A 12 -19.52 -4.56 -18.57
C TRP A 12 -20.12 -4.26 -17.21
N TRP A 13 -21.45 -4.10 -17.09
CA TRP A 13 -22.12 -4.01 -15.80
C TRP A 13 -21.99 -5.31 -15.00
N GLY A 14 -22.12 -6.46 -15.66
CA GLY A 14 -21.88 -7.76 -15.04
C GLY A 14 -20.45 -7.90 -14.49
N LEU A 15 -19.45 -7.47 -15.27
CA LEU A 15 -18.04 -7.47 -14.85
C LEU A 15 -17.78 -6.49 -13.69
N LEU A 16 -18.42 -5.33 -13.69
CA LEU A 16 -18.35 -4.39 -12.56
C LEU A 16 -18.88 -5.02 -11.26
N VAL A 17 -20.08 -5.64 -11.32
CA VAL A 17 -20.67 -6.32 -10.17
C VAL A 17 -19.79 -7.49 -9.73
N PHE A 18 -19.26 -8.26 -10.67
CA PHE A 18 -18.34 -9.36 -10.35
C PHE A 18 -17.10 -8.89 -9.63
N GLY A 19 -16.49 -7.77 -10.08
CA GLY A 19 -15.36 -7.15 -9.38
C GLY A 19 -15.71 -6.75 -7.94
N LEU A 20 -16.88 -6.13 -7.72
CA LEU A 20 -17.35 -5.79 -6.38
C LEU A 20 -17.55 -7.03 -5.49
N LEU A 21 -18.07 -8.13 -6.06
CA LEU A 21 -18.19 -9.39 -5.32
C LEU A 21 -16.83 -9.98 -4.96
N LEU A 22 -15.81 -9.82 -5.81
CA LEU A 22 -14.45 -10.24 -5.48
C LEU A 22 -13.85 -9.43 -4.33
N HIS A 23 -14.12 -8.11 -4.25
CA HIS A 23 -13.73 -7.31 -3.10
C HIS A 23 -14.40 -7.81 -1.80
N LEU A 24 -15.70 -8.10 -1.83
CA LEU A 24 -16.42 -8.63 -0.67
C LEU A 24 -15.91 -10.03 -0.28
N SER A 25 -15.62 -10.87 -1.27
CA SER A 25 -15.01 -12.19 -1.03
C SER A 25 -13.63 -12.05 -0.36
N SER A 26 -12.80 -11.11 -0.83
CA SER A 26 -11.48 -10.84 -0.23
C SER A 26 -11.59 -10.38 1.23
N ILE A 27 -12.55 -9.49 1.54
CA ILE A 27 -12.82 -9.04 2.92
C ILE A 27 -13.23 -10.21 3.82
N ALA A 28 -14.02 -11.15 3.28
CA ALA A 28 -14.56 -12.26 4.06
C ALA A 28 -13.58 -13.43 4.24
N SER A 29 -12.52 -13.50 3.44
CA SER A 29 -11.63 -14.67 3.38
C SER A 29 -10.17 -14.37 3.64
N SER A 30 -9.77 -13.11 3.81
CA SER A 30 -8.37 -12.74 4.04
C SER A 30 -8.22 -12.11 5.43
N ASP A 31 -7.13 -12.46 6.09
CA ASP A 31 -6.69 -11.77 7.28
C ASP A 31 -6.15 -10.38 6.94
N TYR A 32 -6.06 -9.53 7.94
CA TYR A 32 -5.49 -8.20 7.75
C TYR A 32 -4.02 -8.31 7.33
N GLY A 33 -3.54 -7.34 6.57
CA GLY A 33 -2.14 -7.30 6.16
C GLY A 33 -1.21 -6.93 7.32
N LEU A 34 0.07 -7.32 7.24
CA LEU A 34 1.07 -7.04 8.27
C LEU A 34 1.11 -5.56 8.69
N ASP A 35 1.16 -4.64 7.71
CA ASP A 35 1.15 -3.20 8.01
C ASP A 35 -0.15 -2.77 8.75
N THR A 36 -1.26 -3.47 8.52
CA THR A 36 -2.54 -3.15 9.15
C THR A 36 -2.53 -3.46 10.63
N HIS A 37 -1.88 -4.55 11.05
CA HIS A 37 -1.74 -4.89 12.47
C HIS A 37 -0.98 -3.81 13.23
N LEU A 38 0.09 -3.23 12.63
CA LEU A 38 0.79 -2.07 13.21
C LEU A 38 -0.14 -0.86 13.36
N HIS A 39 -0.99 -0.62 12.36
CA HIS A 39 -1.95 0.49 12.43
C HIS A 39 -3.04 0.25 13.49
N LEU A 40 -3.50 -0.98 13.67
CA LEU A 40 -4.47 -1.33 14.71
C LEU A 40 -3.83 -1.19 16.11
N ALA A 41 -2.60 -1.67 16.29
CA ALA A 41 -1.84 -1.47 17.52
C ALA A 41 -1.65 0.01 17.86
N ALA A 42 -1.43 0.87 16.85
CA ALA A 42 -1.31 2.32 17.05
C ALA A 42 -2.63 2.97 17.51
N ILE A 43 -3.80 2.46 17.11
CA ILE A 43 -5.09 2.96 17.60
C ILE A 43 -5.20 2.72 19.09
N GLU A 44 -4.94 1.50 19.55
CA GLU A 44 -5.07 1.10 20.94
C GLU A 44 -4.07 1.84 21.83
N SER A 45 -2.82 2.03 21.38
CA SER A 45 -1.80 2.76 22.13
C SER A 45 -2.11 4.24 22.31
N ASN A 46 -2.99 4.83 21.50
CA ASN A 46 -3.39 6.24 21.61
C ASN A 46 -4.63 6.49 22.47
N GLU A 47 -5.41 5.47 22.85
CA GLU A 47 -6.58 5.63 23.71
C GLU A 47 -6.20 6.17 25.10
N ASP A 48 -5.06 5.76 25.64
CA ASP A 48 -4.56 6.20 26.95
C ASP A 48 -3.51 7.32 26.88
N GLY A 49 -3.16 7.81 25.69
CA GLY A 49 -2.19 8.89 25.47
C GLY A 49 -0.72 8.46 25.66
N THR A 50 -0.46 7.20 25.91
CA THR A 50 0.88 6.57 25.91
C THR A 50 0.89 5.44 24.90
N PRO A 51 1.89 5.38 24.00
CA PRO A 51 2.04 4.22 23.11
C PRO A 51 2.15 2.97 23.97
N ASN A 52 1.32 1.97 23.74
CA ASN A 52 1.53 0.65 24.32
C ASN A 52 2.66 -0.05 23.56
N LEU A 53 3.90 0.25 23.99
CA LEU A 53 5.13 -0.22 23.37
C LEU A 53 5.47 -1.67 23.72
N GLU A 54 4.66 -2.32 24.53
CA GLU A 54 4.94 -3.65 25.04
C GLU A 54 4.91 -4.69 23.92
N TRP A 55 4.10 -4.48 22.87
CA TRP A 55 4.06 -5.36 21.71
C TRP A 55 5.10 -4.97 20.65
N GLY A 56 6.17 -5.73 20.56
CA GLY A 56 7.17 -5.62 19.50
C GLY A 56 8.25 -4.57 19.68
N ASP A 57 8.41 -4.06 20.89
CA ASP A 57 9.35 -3.00 21.23
C ASP A 57 10.83 -3.46 21.22
N VAL A 58 11.06 -4.73 21.07
CA VAL A 58 12.37 -5.33 21.34
C VAL A 58 13.00 -5.87 20.09
N ARG A 59 13.89 -5.08 19.49
CA ARG A 59 14.84 -5.51 18.46
C ARG A 59 16.25 -5.56 19.06
N PRO A 60 16.73 -6.71 19.58
CA PRO A 60 18.02 -6.79 20.26
C PRO A 60 19.20 -6.34 19.40
N GLU A 61 19.10 -6.49 18.09
CA GLU A 61 20.21 -6.36 17.15
C GLU A 61 20.17 -5.14 16.25
N ASP A 62 19.07 -4.42 16.22
CA ASP A 62 18.97 -3.16 15.51
C ASP A 62 19.37 -2.01 16.44
N PRO A 63 20.57 -1.40 16.29
CA PRO A 63 20.98 -0.27 17.11
C PRO A 63 20.03 0.93 16.99
N SER A 64 19.24 1.01 15.92
CA SER A 64 18.23 2.04 15.72
C SER A 64 16.94 1.76 16.50
N ALA A 65 16.66 0.51 16.79
CA ALA A 65 15.48 0.09 17.56
C ALA A 65 15.58 0.34 19.07
N SER A 66 16.77 0.70 19.57
CA SER A 66 16.94 1.16 20.95
C SER A 66 16.43 2.58 21.16
N ASN A 67 15.91 3.24 20.10
CA ASN A 67 15.39 4.57 20.18
C ASN A 67 13.86 4.50 20.28
N PRO A 68 13.23 4.98 21.38
CA PRO A 68 11.78 5.12 21.48
C PRO A 68 11.16 5.88 20.29
N ASP A 69 11.99 6.66 19.58
CA ASP A 69 11.60 7.40 18.40
C ASP A 69 11.23 6.51 17.20
N ASP A 70 11.63 5.23 17.15
CA ASP A 70 11.21 4.31 16.07
C ASP A 70 9.72 3.94 16.17
N VAL A 71 9.13 4.00 17.34
CA VAL A 71 7.69 3.87 17.55
C VAL A 71 6.94 5.12 17.08
N GLN A 72 7.60 6.27 17.04
CA GLN A 72 7.03 7.52 16.50
C GLN A 72 6.75 7.46 14.99
N MET A 73 7.22 6.42 14.27
CA MET A 73 6.82 6.23 12.86
C MET A 73 5.30 6.14 12.68
N LEU A 74 4.55 5.84 13.72
CA LEU A 74 3.09 5.77 13.70
C LEU A 74 2.39 6.99 14.31
N GLU A 75 3.08 8.11 14.60
CA GLU A 75 2.44 9.36 15.04
C GLU A 75 1.31 9.80 14.12
N ARG A 76 1.45 9.46 12.82
CA ARG A 76 0.46 9.79 11.78
C ARG A 76 0.38 8.63 10.80
N GLY A 77 -0.79 8.42 10.24
CA GLY A 77 -0.91 7.39 9.23
C GLY A 77 -2.32 6.89 8.98
N TRP A 78 -2.41 5.75 8.36
CA TRP A 78 -3.66 5.08 8.04
C TRP A 78 -4.52 4.81 9.28
N TRP A 79 -3.91 4.52 10.42
CA TRP A 79 -4.59 4.27 11.69
C TRP A 79 -5.54 5.42 12.09
N GLN A 80 -5.19 6.69 11.84
CA GLN A 80 -6.04 7.84 12.16
C GLN A 80 -7.33 7.88 11.32
N ILE A 81 -7.34 7.22 10.18
CA ILE A 81 -8.54 7.05 9.37
C ILE A 81 -9.32 5.83 9.84
N LEU A 82 -8.63 4.74 10.20
CA LEU A 82 -9.27 3.52 10.72
C LEU A 82 -10.01 3.79 12.03
N GLU A 83 -9.46 4.59 12.93
CA GLU A 83 -10.06 5.02 14.19
C GLU A 83 -11.44 5.70 14.01
N LEU A 84 -11.69 6.34 12.85
CA LEU A 84 -12.98 6.95 12.56
C LEU A 84 -14.10 5.93 12.28
N TYR A 85 -13.74 4.68 12.06
CA TYR A 85 -14.72 3.63 11.75
C TYR A 85 -15.12 2.88 13.02
N PRO A 86 -16.42 2.70 13.29
CA PRO A 86 -16.85 1.80 14.34
C PRO A 86 -16.43 0.36 14.02
N SER A 87 -16.17 -0.45 15.03
CA SER A 87 -15.63 -1.82 14.90
C SER A 87 -16.35 -2.70 13.86
N TRP A 88 -17.68 -2.62 13.81
CA TRP A 88 -18.49 -3.40 12.84
C TRP A 88 -18.31 -2.93 11.38
N LEU A 89 -17.84 -1.72 11.14
CA LEU A 89 -17.61 -1.15 9.81
C LEU A 89 -16.12 -1.17 9.42
N LEU A 90 -15.23 -1.39 10.37
CA LEU A 90 -13.78 -1.39 10.17
C LEU A 90 -13.33 -2.30 9.01
N PRO A 91 -13.80 -3.55 8.86
CA PRO A 91 -13.41 -4.42 7.74
C PRO A 91 -13.70 -3.81 6.35
N PHE A 92 -14.65 -2.86 6.29
CA PHE A 92 -15.04 -2.19 5.05
C PHE A 92 -14.33 -0.85 4.82
N ALA A 93 -13.42 -0.43 5.71
CA ALA A 93 -12.78 0.89 5.63
C ALA A 93 -11.97 1.11 4.34
N ALA A 94 -11.39 0.04 3.77
CA ALA A 94 -10.75 0.10 2.46
C ALA A 94 -11.73 -0.03 1.27
N PHE A 95 -12.88 -0.67 1.47
CA PHE A 95 -13.89 -0.89 0.44
C PHE A 95 -14.76 0.34 0.18
N LEU A 96 -15.12 1.09 1.20
CA LEU A 96 -15.96 2.30 1.06
C LEU A 96 -15.32 3.37 0.15
N PRO A 97 -14.04 3.74 0.31
CA PRO A 97 -13.36 4.62 -0.63
C PRO A 97 -13.34 4.09 -2.07
N MET A 98 -13.25 2.76 -2.23
CA MET A 98 -13.32 2.10 -3.53
C MET A 98 -14.68 2.31 -4.22
N LEU A 99 -15.78 2.17 -3.47
CA LEU A 99 -17.12 2.46 -4.00
C LEU A 99 -17.26 3.91 -4.44
N VAL A 100 -16.73 4.86 -3.65
CA VAL A 100 -16.71 6.28 -4.02
C VAL A 100 -15.88 6.49 -5.28
N LEU A 101 -14.71 5.87 -5.38
CA LEU A 101 -13.83 5.97 -6.54
C LEU A 101 -14.52 5.43 -7.82
N ILE A 102 -15.21 4.29 -7.74
CA ILE A 102 -16.03 3.75 -8.85
C ILE A 102 -17.13 4.74 -9.23
N GLY A 103 -17.81 5.32 -8.26
CA GLY A 103 -18.82 6.37 -8.49
C GLY A 103 -18.25 7.60 -9.19
N LEU A 104 -17.04 8.04 -8.80
CA LEU A 104 -16.34 9.14 -9.47
C LEU A 104 -15.95 8.79 -10.91
N VAL A 105 -15.51 7.55 -11.18
CA VAL A 105 -15.24 7.09 -12.55
C VAL A 105 -16.50 7.12 -13.38
N LEU A 106 -17.61 6.58 -12.90
CA LEU A 106 -18.89 6.61 -13.62
C LEU A 106 -19.34 8.05 -13.87
N GLY A 107 -19.26 8.94 -12.89
CA GLY A 107 -19.61 10.35 -13.02
C GLY A 107 -18.72 11.08 -14.03
N ALA A 108 -17.41 10.92 -13.92
CA ALA A 108 -16.44 11.59 -14.80
C ALA A 108 -16.47 11.06 -16.24
N THR A 109 -16.92 9.82 -16.44
CA THR A 109 -16.98 9.16 -17.75
C THR A 109 -18.38 9.09 -18.36
N LYS A 110 -19.33 9.86 -17.80
CA LYS A 110 -20.74 9.89 -18.26
C LYS A 110 -21.41 8.50 -18.27
N GLY A 111 -21.16 7.70 -17.23
CA GLY A 111 -21.78 6.40 -17.03
C GLY A 111 -21.19 5.27 -17.87
N LYS A 112 -19.94 5.35 -18.30
CA LYS A 112 -19.28 4.28 -19.05
C LYS A 112 -18.89 3.11 -18.12
N PRO A 113 -19.62 1.97 -18.11
CA PRO A 113 -19.42 0.90 -17.14
C PRO A 113 -18.10 0.15 -17.32
N HIS A 114 -17.53 0.11 -18.54
CA HIS A 114 -16.29 -0.60 -18.80
C HIS A 114 -15.09 0.00 -18.06
N LEU A 115 -15.02 1.34 -17.91
CA LEU A 115 -13.94 1.98 -17.15
C LEU A 115 -14.10 1.75 -15.64
N ALA A 116 -15.34 1.74 -15.15
CA ALA A 116 -15.63 1.38 -13.78
C ALA A 116 -15.35 -0.11 -13.50
N ALA A 117 -15.66 -1.00 -14.45
CA ALA A 117 -15.36 -2.42 -14.36
C ALA A 117 -13.85 -2.67 -14.29
N LEU A 118 -13.03 -1.96 -15.07
CA LEU A 118 -11.57 -2.11 -15.05
C LEU A 118 -10.98 -1.75 -13.68
N ILE A 119 -11.52 -0.75 -12.99
CA ILE A 119 -11.04 -0.41 -11.66
C ILE A 119 -11.53 -1.40 -10.60
N SER A 120 -12.78 -1.87 -10.69
CA SER A 120 -13.31 -2.87 -9.75
C SER A 120 -12.66 -4.25 -9.91
N LEU A 121 -12.21 -4.60 -11.11
CA LEU A 121 -11.50 -5.85 -11.40
C LEU A 121 -9.98 -5.76 -11.19
N HIS A 122 -9.45 -4.61 -10.79
CA HIS A 122 -8.00 -4.47 -10.65
C HIS A 122 -7.49 -5.33 -9.48
N PRO A 123 -6.61 -6.33 -9.73
CA PRO A 123 -6.23 -7.31 -8.72
C PRO A 123 -5.59 -6.69 -7.48
N SER A 124 -4.77 -5.63 -7.66
CA SER A 124 -4.14 -4.95 -6.52
C SER A 124 -5.13 -4.20 -5.63
N PHE A 125 -6.24 -3.68 -6.16
CA PHE A 125 -7.29 -3.10 -5.33
C PHE A 125 -8.06 -4.16 -4.57
N ILE A 126 -8.38 -5.30 -5.21
CA ILE A 126 -9.06 -6.42 -4.55
C ILE A 126 -8.20 -6.94 -3.40
N PHE A 127 -6.93 -7.19 -3.67
CA PHE A 127 -5.96 -7.61 -2.66
C PHE A 127 -5.87 -6.61 -1.49
N ALA A 128 -5.69 -5.33 -1.78
CA ALA A 128 -5.55 -4.29 -0.77
C ALA A 128 -6.83 -4.13 0.08
N THR A 129 -8.00 -4.33 -0.53
CA THR A 129 -9.28 -4.22 0.18
C THR A 129 -9.45 -5.32 1.22
N GLY A 130 -9.13 -6.57 0.89
CA GLY A 130 -9.23 -7.70 1.83
C GLY A 130 -8.28 -7.58 3.02
N ARG A 131 -7.12 -6.95 2.78
CA ARG A 131 -6.09 -6.77 3.81
C ARG A 131 -6.18 -5.47 4.59
N LEU A 132 -7.23 -4.70 4.34
CA LEU A 132 -7.47 -3.39 4.97
C LEU A 132 -6.33 -2.39 4.71
N TYR A 133 -5.71 -2.44 3.53
CA TYR A 133 -4.67 -1.51 3.12
C TYR A 133 -5.23 -0.18 2.59
N PRO A 134 -4.48 0.92 2.66
CA PRO A 134 -4.96 2.27 2.35
C PRO A 134 -5.09 2.61 0.85
N GLU A 135 -4.76 1.70 -0.07
CA GLU A 135 -4.59 1.98 -1.49
C GLU A 135 -5.83 2.62 -2.15
N SER A 136 -7.03 2.18 -1.79
CA SER A 136 -8.27 2.77 -2.31
C SER A 136 -8.49 4.19 -1.79
N THR A 137 -8.14 4.48 -0.54
CA THR A 137 -8.20 5.83 0.04
C THR A 137 -7.15 6.75 -0.59
N VAL A 138 -5.94 6.24 -0.82
CA VAL A 138 -4.88 6.96 -1.56
C VAL A 138 -5.33 7.28 -2.98
N ALA A 139 -5.89 6.30 -3.69
CA ALA A 139 -6.41 6.50 -5.04
C ALA A 139 -7.58 7.49 -5.07
N LEU A 140 -8.47 7.48 -4.08
CA LEU A 140 -9.55 8.44 -3.93
C LEU A 140 -9.01 9.86 -3.67
N ALA A 141 -8.01 10.00 -2.80
CA ALA A 141 -7.36 11.29 -2.56
C ALA A 141 -6.70 11.84 -3.83
N VAL A 142 -5.98 11.00 -4.57
CA VAL A 142 -5.41 11.37 -5.88
C VAL A 142 -6.50 11.74 -6.87
N ALA A 143 -7.62 10.99 -6.93
CA ALA A 143 -8.75 11.33 -7.78
C ALA A 143 -9.33 12.71 -7.43
N GLY A 144 -9.44 13.06 -6.15
CA GLY A 144 -9.84 14.38 -5.68
C GLY A 144 -8.90 15.49 -6.14
N VAL A 145 -7.59 15.29 -6.01
CA VAL A 145 -6.56 16.23 -6.51
C VAL A 145 -6.67 16.42 -8.02
N ILE A 146 -6.80 15.34 -8.77
CA ILE A 146 -6.92 15.38 -10.24
C ILE A 146 -8.19 16.15 -10.67
N LEU A 147 -9.35 15.77 -10.15
CA LEU A 147 -10.61 16.44 -10.49
C LEU A 147 -10.56 17.92 -10.11
N ALA A 148 -10.10 18.24 -8.91
CA ALA A 148 -9.94 19.62 -8.49
C ALA A 148 -9.01 20.39 -9.43
N SER A 149 -7.86 19.83 -9.80
CA SER A 149 -6.89 20.46 -10.70
C SER A 149 -7.51 20.77 -12.07
N LEU A 150 -8.26 19.82 -12.65
CA LEU A 150 -8.92 20.02 -13.95
C LEU A 150 -9.90 21.17 -13.93
N TYR A 151 -10.57 21.42 -12.80
CA TYR A 151 -11.48 22.55 -12.65
C TYR A 151 -10.73 23.85 -12.28
N LEU A 152 -9.66 23.77 -11.48
CA LEU A 152 -8.83 24.93 -11.14
C LEU A 152 -8.24 25.61 -12.40
N PHE A 153 -7.97 24.89 -13.46
CA PHE A 153 -7.53 25.48 -14.75
C PHE A 153 -8.60 26.31 -15.46
N LYS A 154 -9.88 26.06 -15.21
CA LYS A 154 -11.01 26.59 -16.00
C LYS A 154 -11.90 27.56 -15.25
N LEU A 155 -12.09 27.36 -13.94
CA LEU A 155 -13.09 28.08 -13.15
C LEU A 155 -12.56 29.42 -12.62
N ARG A 156 -13.50 30.32 -12.29
CA ARG A 156 -13.26 31.63 -11.68
C ARG A 156 -14.26 31.87 -10.54
N GLY A 157 -13.98 32.86 -9.69
CA GLY A 157 -14.87 33.28 -8.62
C GLY A 157 -15.05 32.21 -7.52
N TRP A 158 -16.24 32.15 -6.91
CA TRP A 158 -16.53 31.29 -5.77
C TRP A 158 -16.34 29.80 -6.03
N LYS A 159 -16.64 29.33 -7.23
CA LYS A 159 -16.40 27.93 -7.63
C LYS A 159 -14.92 27.55 -7.59
N LEU A 160 -14.02 28.47 -7.88
CA LEU A 160 -12.57 28.25 -7.75
C LEU A 160 -12.18 27.90 -6.31
N ILE A 161 -12.77 28.64 -5.32
CA ILE A 161 -12.48 28.40 -3.92
C ILE A 161 -12.95 26.99 -3.48
N GLN A 162 -14.14 26.58 -3.90
CA GLN A 162 -14.66 25.25 -3.57
C GLN A 162 -13.73 24.12 -4.07
N TRP A 163 -13.27 24.22 -5.32
CA TRP A 163 -12.35 23.23 -5.88
C TRP A 163 -10.94 23.31 -5.29
N LEU A 164 -10.51 24.50 -4.89
CA LEU A 164 -9.26 24.65 -4.15
C LEU A 164 -9.34 23.99 -2.77
N LEU A 165 -10.43 24.15 -2.04
CA LEU A 165 -10.65 23.47 -0.76
C LEU A 165 -10.65 21.95 -0.93
N LEU A 166 -11.28 21.43 -1.99
CA LEU A 166 -11.22 20.01 -2.31
C LEU A 166 -9.79 19.54 -2.60
N ALA A 167 -9.01 20.31 -3.36
CA ALA A 167 -7.61 19.97 -3.63
C ALA A 167 -6.78 19.93 -2.35
N VAL A 168 -6.93 20.94 -1.49
CA VAL A 168 -6.24 21.02 -0.19
C VAL A 168 -6.62 19.84 0.69
N ALA A 169 -7.92 19.55 0.84
CA ALA A 169 -8.40 18.42 1.64
C ALA A 169 -7.87 17.08 1.12
N SER A 170 -7.91 16.87 -0.21
CA SER A 170 -7.43 15.64 -0.83
C SER A 170 -5.91 15.46 -0.69
N ILE A 171 -5.13 16.54 -0.82
CA ILE A 171 -3.67 16.50 -0.61
C ILE A 171 -3.36 16.17 0.86
N HIS A 172 -4.04 16.82 1.81
CA HIS A 172 -3.81 16.53 3.22
C HIS A 172 -4.28 15.13 3.63
N LEU A 173 -5.36 14.61 3.04
CA LEU A 173 -5.76 13.22 3.22
C LEU A 173 -4.67 12.25 2.72
N LEU A 174 -4.11 12.50 1.53
CA LEU A 174 -3.02 11.69 0.98
C LEU A 174 -1.79 11.69 1.90
N VAL A 175 -1.40 12.87 2.37
CA VAL A 175 -0.25 13.07 3.26
C VAL A 175 -0.49 12.40 4.62
N LEU A 176 -1.70 12.52 5.17
CA LEU A 176 -2.09 11.88 6.43
C LEU A 176 -1.99 10.36 6.34
N VAL A 177 -2.66 9.78 5.34
CA VAL A 177 -2.70 8.31 5.14
C VAL A 177 -1.29 7.71 4.95
N LYS A 178 -0.37 8.48 4.37
CA LYS A 178 1.03 8.06 4.16
C LYS A 178 1.96 8.40 5.33
N GLY A 179 1.45 8.85 6.46
CA GLY A 179 2.25 9.18 7.64
C GLY A 179 3.17 10.39 7.47
N LEU A 180 2.98 11.19 6.41
CA LEU A 180 3.86 12.32 6.12
C LEU A 180 3.45 13.55 6.94
N SER A 181 4.41 14.45 7.20
CA SER A 181 4.13 15.68 7.94
C SER A 181 3.19 16.62 7.19
N ALA A 182 2.38 17.39 7.91
CA ALA A 182 1.47 18.37 7.31
C ALA A 182 2.21 19.41 6.43
N MET A 183 3.49 19.68 6.72
CA MET A 183 4.33 20.56 5.92
C MET A 183 4.47 20.07 4.48
N VAL A 184 4.62 18.76 4.27
CA VAL A 184 4.65 18.14 2.93
C VAL A 184 3.36 18.46 2.19
N GLY A 185 2.20 18.37 2.87
CA GLY A 185 0.91 18.73 2.30
C GLY A 185 0.88 20.18 1.79
N TRP A 186 1.34 21.12 2.60
CA TRP A 186 1.40 22.54 2.18
C TRP A 186 2.37 22.78 1.02
N ILE A 187 3.51 22.07 0.97
CA ILE A 187 4.43 22.13 -0.17
C ILE A 187 3.74 21.65 -1.45
N LEU A 188 3.02 20.52 -1.39
CA LEU A 188 2.29 19.99 -2.55
C LEU A 188 1.16 20.93 -2.99
N VAL A 189 0.45 21.55 -2.06
CA VAL A 189 -0.55 22.60 -2.36
C VAL A 189 0.11 23.80 -3.06
N ALA A 190 1.23 24.27 -2.54
CA ALA A 190 1.97 25.39 -3.14
C ALA A 190 2.46 25.07 -4.56
N LEU A 191 2.96 23.84 -4.79
CA LEU A 191 3.37 23.36 -6.12
C LEU A 191 2.19 23.33 -7.09
N LEU A 192 1.04 22.80 -6.67
CA LEU A 192 -0.19 22.78 -7.47
C LEU A 192 -0.65 24.20 -7.83
N LEU A 193 -0.69 25.11 -6.86
CA LEU A 193 -1.08 26.49 -7.08
C LEU A 193 -0.12 27.23 -7.99
N THR A 194 1.18 26.98 -7.84
CA THR A 194 2.22 27.53 -8.71
C THR A 194 2.01 27.06 -10.14
N TRP A 195 1.79 25.77 -10.37
CA TRP A 195 1.48 25.24 -11.69
C TRP A 195 0.25 25.91 -12.29
N VAL A 196 -0.86 26.00 -11.56
CA VAL A 196 -2.09 26.64 -12.03
C VAL A 196 -1.87 28.14 -12.33
N ALA A 197 -1.13 28.84 -11.47
CA ALA A 197 -0.82 30.26 -11.66
C ALA A 197 0.05 30.50 -12.90
N LEU A 198 1.10 29.70 -13.09
CA LEU A 198 1.98 29.78 -14.26
C LEU A 198 1.21 29.52 -15.56
N ASP A 199 0.34 28.50 -15.60
CA ASP A 199 -0.50 28.24 -16.78
C ASP A 199 -1.45 29.39 -17.11
N ARG A 200 -1.96 30.09 -16.08
CA ARG A 200 -2.91 31.20 -16.27
C ARG A 200 -2.24 32.53 -16.62
N LEU A 201 -1.11 32.83 -16.00
CA LEU A 201 -0.54 34.16 -15.98
C LEU A 201 0.67 34.31 -16.93
N VAL A 202 1.35 33.21 -17.26
CA VAL A 202 2.61 33.21 -18.01
C VAL A 202 2.40 32.59 -19.40
N PRO A 203 2.26 33.41 -20.46
CA PRO A 203 2.00 32.87 -21.81
C PRO A 203 3.03 31.87 -22.33
N PRO A 204 4.34 32.04 -22.14
CA PRO A 204 5.33 31.02 -22.53
C PRO A 204 5.11 29.68 -21.82
N PHE A 205 4.78 29.69 -20.52
CA PHE A 205 4.50 28.49 -19.77
C PHE A 205 3.23 27.79 -20.27
N ARG A 206 2.20 28.54 -20.65
CA ARG A 206 0.98 27.99 -21.26
C ARG A 206 1.28 27.24 -22.57
N THR A 207 2.23 27.65 -23.35
CA THR A 207 2.68 26.91 -24.54
C THR A 207 3.34 25.60 -24.14
N TYR A 208 4.16 25.62 -23.10
CA TYR A 208 4.80 24.44 -22.54
C TYR A 208 3.78 23.44 -21.97
N SER A 209 2.86 23.90 -21.13
CA SER A 209 1.88 23.06 -20.47
C SER A 209 0.89 22.38 -21.41
N ARG A 210 0.80 22.84 -22.67
CA ARG A 210 -0.04 22.26 -23.71
C ARG A 210 0.70 21.39 -24.71
N ASN A 211 2.02 21.34 -24.65
CA ASN A 211 2.81 20.46 -25.47
C ASN A 211 3.27 19.25 -24.66
N PRO A 212 2.76 18.02 -24.96
CA PRO A 212 3.03 16.84 -24.15
C PRO A 212 4.52 16.50 -24.09
N MET A 213 5.23 16.64 -25.22
CA MET A 213 6.66 16.33 -25.27
C MET A 213 7.49 17.31 -24.44
N MET A 214 7.19 18.60 -24.52
CA MET A 214 7.85 19.61 -23.70
C MET A 214 7.53 19.44 -22.21
N ALA A 215 6.26 19.20 -21.88
CA ALA A 215 5.85 19.04 -20.50
C ALA A 215 6.52 17.82 -19.85
N ILE A 216 6.60 16.69 -20.55
CA ILE A 216 7.30 15.48 -20.07
C ILE A 216 8.81 15.73 -19.98
N SER A 217 9.43 16.35 -20.99
CA SER A 217 10.89 16.61 -21.00
C SER A 217 11.35 17.54 -19.88
N VAL A 218 10.44 18.33 -19.29
CA VAL A 218 10.73 19.14 -18.10
C VAL A 218 10.38 18.41 -16.81
N SER A 219 9.21 17.75 -16.74
CA SER A 219 8.73 17.15 -15.49
C SER A 219 9.55 15.94 -15.05
N ILE A 220 9.99 15.09 -15.99
CA ILE A 220 10.82 13.91 -15.67
C ILE A 220 12.15 14.30 -15.02
N PRO A 221 12.98 15.21 -15.61
CA PRO A 221 14.19 15.69 -14.93
C PRO A 221 13.92 16.37 -13.58
N VAL A 222 12.81 17.10 -13.44
CA VAL A 222 12.44 17.73 -12.16
C VAL A 222 12.19 16.68 -11.09
N VAL A 223 11.45 15.61 -11.40
CA VAL A 223 11.22 14.49 -10.46
C VAL A 223 12.55 13.82 -10.09
N LEU A 224 13.38 13.52 -11.08
CA LEU A 224 14.70 12.90 -10.83
C LEU A 224 15.57 13.78 -9.90
N VAL A 225 15.69 15.07 -10.21
CA VAL A 225 16.47 16.00 -9.38
C VAL A 225 15.87 16.14 -7.98
N ALA A 226 14.54 16.21 -7.87
CA ALA A 226 13.88 16.32 -6.57
C ALA A 226 14.11 15.08 -5.69
N MET A 227 14.04 13.87 -6.26
CA MET A 227 14.30 12.62 -5.53
C MET A 227 15.78 12.50 -5.12
N ILE A 228 16.70 12.83 -6.02
CA ILE A 228 18.12 12.86 -5.69
C ILE A 228 18.39 13.90 -4.58
N ALA A 229 17.83 15.09 -4.68
CA ALA A 229 17.97 16.11 -3.64
C ALA A 229 17.38 15.66 -2.30
N ALA A 230 16.21 15.02 -2.32
CA ALA A 230 15.59 14.44 -1.13
C ALA A 230 16.50 13.41 -0.45
N SER A 231 17.22 12.59 -1.20
CA SER A 231 18.17 11.60 -0.65
C SER A 231 19.31 12.19 0.19
N PHE A 232 19.59 13.49 0.05
CA PHE A 232 20.58 14.22 0.85
C PHE A 232 19.98 14.90 2.08
N THR A 233 18.67 15.15 2.08
CA THR A 233 17.99 15.95 3.10
C THR A 233 17.06 15.15 4.00
N THR A 234 16.67 13.96 3.56
CA THR A 234 15.81 13.05 4.33
C THR A 234 16.59 11.79 4.72
N GLY A 235 16.21 11.18 5.84
CA GLY A 235 16.65 9.85 6.23
C GLY A 235 15.85 8.73 5.57
N GLY A 236 15.99 7.50 6.06
CA GLY A 236 15.23 6.33 5.65
C GLY A 236 15.55 5.86 4.23
N SER A 237 14.58 5.26 3.57
CA SER A 237 14.76 4.53 2.30
C SER A 237 15.38 5.34 1.17
N LEU A 238 15.14 6.65 1.11
CA LEU A 238 15.70 7.50 0.04
C LEU A 238 17.23 7.64 0.11
N THR A 239 17.84 7.36 1.25
CA THR A 239 19.32 7.39 1.37
C THR A 239 20.00 6.38 0.46
N SER A 240 19.34 5.27 0.14
CA SER A 240 19.83 4.21 -0.74
C SER A 240 20.21 4.70 -2.14
N ILE A 241 19.60 5.80 -2.63
CA ILE A 241 19.96 6.43 -3.90
C ILE A 241 21.45 6.81 -3.94
N ARG A 242 22.00 7.27 -2.82
CA ARG A 242 23.39 7.72 -2.71
C ARG A 242 24.33 6.68 -2.11
N THR A 243 23.83 5.85 -1.18
CA THR A 243 24.67 4.85 -0.50
C THR A 243 24.93 3.63 -1.37
N HIS A 244 23.93 3.20 -2.17
CA HIS A 244 23.99 2.01 -3.02
C HIS A 244 23.54 2.31 -4.47
N PRO A 245 24.17 3.24 -5.20
CA PRO A 245 23.65 3.72 -6.49
C PRO A 245 23.56 2.64 -7.58
N VAL A 246 24.40 1.62 -7.56
CA VAL A 246 24.37 0.50 -8.52
C VAL A 246 23.16 -0.39 -8.26
N HIS A 247 22.97 -0.84 -7.03
CA HIS A 247 21.83 -1.63 -6.61
C HIS A 247 20.51 -0.88 -6.82
N TRP A 248 20.50 0.41 -6.48
CA TRP A 248 19.33 1.26 -6.69
C TRP A 248 18.98 1.41 -8.18
N THR A 249 19.97 1.61 -9.06
CA THR A 249 19.70 1.70 -10.51
C THR A 249 19.12 0.40 -11.07
N PHE A 250 19.65 -0.75 -10.65
CA PHE A 250 19.10 -2.05 -11.02
C PHE A 250 17.67 -2.20 -10.51
N SER A 251 17.44 -1.91 -9.23
CA SER A 251 16.12 -1.95 -8.60
C SER A 251 15.11 -1.02 -9.29
N LEU A 252 15.54 0.17 -9.73
CA LEU A 252 14.68 1.11 -10.45
C LEU A 252 14.16 0.51 -11.77
N VAL A 253 15.02 -0.18 -12.50
CA VAL A 253 14.60 -0.85 -13.75
C VAL A 253 13.58 -1.94 -13.44
N VAL A 254 13.82 -2.78 -12.43
CA VAL A 254 12.88 -3.84 -12.04
C VAL A 254 11.55 -3.25 -11.54
N ALA A 255 11.59 -2.25 -10.65
CA ALA A 255 10.40 -1.58 -10.12
C ALA A 255 9.56 -0.89 -11.21
N PHE A 256 10.22 -0.33 -12.23
CA PHE A 256 9.52 0.26 -13.37
C PHE A 256 8.75 -0.80 -14.16
N PHE A 257 9.34 -1.98 -14.43
CA PHE A 257 8.67 -3.06 -15.15
C PHE A 257 7.57 -3.72 -14.31
N ASP A 258 7.78 -3.91 -13.01
CA ASP A 258 6.77 -4.41 -12.08
C ASP A 258 5.53 -3.50 -12.07
N GLY A 259 5.73 -2.20 -11.90
CA GLY A 259 4.64 -1.22 -11.95
C GLY A 259 4.00 -1.10 -13.33
N PHE A 260 4.80 -1.11 -14.40
CA PHE A 260 4.30 -1.01 -15.76
C PHE A 260 3.43 -2.21 -16.15
N GLY A 261 3.70 -3.39 -15.60
CA GLY A 261 2.89 -4.60 -15.81
C GLY A 261 1.41 -4.39 -15.47
N LEU A 262 1.11 -3.71 -14.37
CA LEU A 262 -0.27 -3.39 -13.98
C LEU A 262 -0.94 -2.39 -14.94
N TYR A 263 -0.22 -1.36 -15.38
CA TYR A 263 -0.74 -0.45 -16.42
C TYR A 263 -0.95 -1.18 -17.74
N LEU A 264 -0.07 -2.12 -18.08
CA LEU A 264 -0.20 -2.91 -19.29
C LEU A 264 -1.50 -3.72 -19.28
N LEU A 265 -1.86 -4.35 -18.16
CA LEU A 265 -3.11 -5.09 -18.03
C LEU A 265 -4.34 -4.19 -18.26
N VAL A 266 -4.37 -3.03 -17.61
CA VAL A 266 -5.46 -2.04 -17.82
C VAL A 266 -5.39 -1.47 -19.24
N GLY A 267 -4.21 -1.14 -19.73
CA GLY A 267 -3.98 -0.60 -21.07
C GLY A 267 -4.33 -1.58 -22.18
N MET A 268 -4.08 -2.86 -22.01
CA MET A 268 -4.44 -3.90 -23.00
C MET A 268 -5.95 -3.97 -23.23
N CYS A 269 -6.77 -3.79 -22.18
CA CYS A 269 -8.22 -3.69 -22.34
C CYS A 269 -8.64 -2.50 -23.20
N CYS A 270 -7.84 -1.43 -23.20
CA CYS A 270 -8.11 -0.17 -23.91
C CYS A 270 -7.23 0.01 -25.16
N TRP A 271 -6.38 -0.96 -25.51
CA TRP A 271 -5.41 -0.87 -26.61
C TRP A 271 -5.97 -0.37 -27.94
N PRO A 272 -7.18 -0.80 -28.40
CA PRO A 272 -7.73 -0.31 -29.64
C PRO A 272 -7.93 1.22 -29.70
N PHE A 273 -7.96 1.87 -28.53
CA PHE A 273 -8.15 3.31 -28.39
C PHE A 273 -6.86 4.05 -28.01
N LEU A 274 -5.85 3.33 -27.52
CA LEU A 274 -4.58 3.92 -27.09
C LEU A 274 -3.81 4.52 -28.27
N SER A 275 -3.76 3.85 -29.42
CA SER A 275 -3.06 4.35 -30.59
C SER A 275 -3.67 5.65 -31.13
N ASP A 276 -5.01 5.69 -31.23
CA ASP A 276 -5.76 6.87 -31.64
C ASP A 276 -5.61 7.99 -30.59
N GLY A 277 -5.68 7.60 -29.31
CA GLY A 277 -5.55 8.51 -28.18
C GLY A 277 -4.18 9.15 -28.05
N ILE A 278 -3.11 8.39 -28.26
CA ILE A 278 -1.75 8.95 -28.28
C ILE A 278 -1.60 9.95 -29.44
N ALA A 279 -2.14 9.63 -30.61
CA ALA A 279 -2.14 10.53 -31.75
C ALA A 279 -2.94 11.81 -31.45
N GLU A 280 -4.10 11.69 -30.83
CA GLU A 280 -4.95 12.82 -30.44
C GLU A 280 -4.30 13.68 -29.36
N VAL A 281 -3.69 13.07 -28.31
CA VAL A 281 -2.96 13.80 -27.27
C VAL A 281 -1.76 14.54 -27.85
N LYS A 282 -1.04 13.95 -28.82
CA LYS A 282 0.06 14.64 -29.51
C LYS A 282 -0.39 15.84 -30.35
N GLN A 283 -1.60 15.78 -30.90
CA GLN A 283 -2.17 16.84 -31.73
C GLN A 283 -2.99 17.86 -30.92
N SER A 284 -3.51 17.44 -29.76
CA SER A 284 -4.34 18.32 -28.94
C SER A 284 -3.47 19.30 -28.17
N ASN A 285 -3.74 20.60 -28.35
CA ASN A 285 -3.26 21.64 -27.44
C ASN A 285 -4.11 21.70 -26.16
N ASP A 286 -4.65 20.56 -25.72
CA ASP A 286 -5.53 20.48 -24.55
C ASP A 286 -4.72 20.30 -23.27
N ASN A 287 -4.77 21.31 -22.43
CA ASN A 287 -4.10 21.33 -21.14
C ASN A 287 -4.48 20.14 -20.25
N THR A 288 -5.73 19.67 -20.31
CA THR A 288 -6.23 18.56 -19.49
C THR A 288 -5.53 17.26 -19.83
N SER A 289 -5.43 16.90 -21.10
CA SER A 289 -4.80 15.66 -21.55
C SER A 289 -3.30 15.67 -21.26
N VAL A 290 -2.64 16.80 -21.47
CA VAL A 290 -1.21 16.98 -21.14
C VAL A 290 -0.97 16.87 -19.64
N PHE A 291 -1.81 17.51 -18.83
CA PHE A 291 -1.72 17.41 -17.37
C PHE A 291 -1.85 15.96 -16.88
N LEU A 292 -2.85 15.22 -17.37
CA LEU A 292 -3.03 13.80 -17.01
C LEU A 292 -1.83 12.96 -17.42
N LEU A 293 -1.32 13.15 -18.64
CA LEU A 293 -0.17 12.42 -19.15
C LEU A 293 1.10 12.69 -18.32
N VAL A 294 1.36 13.97 -18.01
CA VAL A 294 2.50 14.37 -17.16
C VAL A 294 2.36 13.80 -15.76
N PHE A 295 1.16 13.86 -15.19
CA PHE A 295 0.90 13.33 -13.85
C PHE A 295 1.15 11.82 -13.79
N ILE A 296 0.65 11.05 -14.77
CA ILE A 296 0.86 9.60 -14.85
C ILE A 296 2.35 9.29 -15.03
N ALA A 297 3.02 9.93 -16.00
CA ALA A 297 4.44 9.66 -16.28
C ALA A 297 5.35 10.01 -15.08
N SER A 298 5.15 11.19 -14.50
CA SER A 298 5.91 11.65 -13.33
C SER A 298 5.60 10.82 -12.09
N GLY A 299 4.34 10.46 -11.88
CA GLY A 299 3.92 9.64 -10.76
C GLY A 299 4.45 8.20 -10.87
N THR A 300 4.45 7.62 -12.08
CA THR A 300 5.05 6.29 -12.32
C THR A 300 6.54 6.30 -12.00
N LEU A 301 7.27 7.30 -12.50
CA LEU A 301 8.69 7.43 -12.19
C LEU A 301 8.94 7.61 -10.69
N LEU A 302 8.20 8.52 -10.05
CA LEU A 302 8.30 8.80 -8.62
C LEU A 302 8.09 7.54 -7.78
N MET A 303 7.01 6.78 -8.06
CA MET A 303 6.71 5.54 -7.34
C MET A 303 7.76 4.46 -7.60
N SER A 304 8.21 4.29 -8.85
CA SER A 304 9.27 3.33 -9.17
C SER A 304 10.58 3.67 -8.46
N MET A 305 10.95 4.96 -8.39
CA MET A 305 12.12 5.41 -7.64
C MET A 305 11.98 5.14 -6.14
N TRP A 306 10.80 5.37 -5.58
CA TRP A 306 10.55 5.11 -4.16
C TRP A 306 10.57 3.61 -3.85
N ILE A 307 9.93 2.76 -4.66
CA ILE A 307 9.95 1.29 -4.51
C ILE A 307 11.40 0.77 -4.59
N ALA A 308 12.16 1.24 -5.58
CA ALA A 308 13.57 0.88 -5.71
C ALA A 308 14.39 1.28 -4.48
N SER A 309 14.12 2.46 -3.93
CA SER A 309 14.77 2.94 -2.72
C SER A 309 14.41 2.08 -1.49
N LEU A 310 13.15 1.69 -1.38
CA LEU A 310 12.66 0.83 -0.31
C LEU A 310 13.34 -0.54 -0.36
N TRP A 311 13.33 -1.21 -1.51
CA TRP A 311 13.96 -2.53 -1.67
C TRP A 311 15.44 -2.55 -1.29
N VAL A 312 16.19 -1.54 -1.74
CA VAL A 312 17.63 -1.48 -1.43
C VAL A 312 17.87 -1.14 0.04
N TYR A 313 17.07 -0.24 0.60
CA TYR A 313 17.19 0.16 2.00
C TYR A 313 16.90 -1.02 2.94
N GLU A 314 15.82 -1.76 2.70
CA GLU A 314 15.45 -2.91 3.52
C GLU A 314 16.44 -4.07 3.35
N ALA A 315 16.91 -4.33 2.12
CA ALA A 315 17.95 -5.34 1.89
C ALA A 315 19.25 -5.04 2.65
N ASP A 316 19.67 -3.75 2.67
CA ASP A 316 20.86 -3.32 3.42
C ASP A 316 20.63 -3.41 4.92
N ARG A 317 19.47 -2.96 5.40
CA ARG A 317 19.11 -2.95 6.83
C ARG A 317 19.08 -4.35 7.43
N TRP A 318 18.57 -5.33 6.70
CA TRP A 318 18.38 -6.70 7.16
C TRP A 318 19.47 -7.67 6.67
N ASN A 319 20.51 -7.11 6.00
CA ASN A 319 21.59 -7.89 5.40
C ASN A 319 21.11 -9.02 4.47
N LEU A 320 20.01 -8.77 3.74
CA LEU A 320 19.44 -9.73 2.81
C LEU A 320 19.99 -9.54 1.39
N PRO A 321 20.11 -10.60 0.60
CA PRO A 321 20.34 -10.47 -0.83
C PRO A 321 19.24 -9.65 -1.49
N LEU A 322 19.61 -8.64 -2.29
CA LEU A 322 18.65 -7.70 -2.88
C LEU A 322 17.48 -8.36 -3.62
N TRP A 323 17.78 -9.45 -4.36
CA TRP A 323 16.74 -10.17 -5.12
C TRP A 323 15.75 -10.93 -4.21
N GLU A 324 16.19 -11.44 -3.09
CA GLU A 324 15.33 -12.07 -2.07
C GLU A 324 14.38 -11.03 -1.47
N ASN A 325 14.93 -9.90 -1.06
CA ASN A 325 14.11 -8.80 -0.55
C ASN A 325 13.07 -8.30 -1.58
N MET A 326 13.44 -8.22 -2.87
CA MET A 326 12.49 -7.88 -3.94
C MET A 326 11.33 -8.87 -4.04
N ILE A 327 11.57 -10.16 -3.77
CA ILE A 327 10.54 -11.21 -3.76
C ILE A 327 9.70 -11.12 -2.48
N LEU A 328 10.34 -11.02 -1.32
CA LEU A 328 9.68 -10.92 -0.02
C LEU A 328 8.76 -9.69 0.07
N MET A 329 9.27 -8.55 -0.38
CA MET A 329 8.49 -7.31 -0.45
C MET A 329 7.56 -7.26 -1.67
N GLY A 330 7.28 -8.36 -2.31
CA GLY A 330 6.45 -8.46 -3.52
C GLY A 330 5.14 -7.67 -3.44
N ASN A 331 4.43 -7.59 -4.57
CA ASN A 331 3.17 -6.85 -4.68
C ASN A 331 3.26 -5.32 -4.51
N ASN A 332 4.46 -4.74 -4.69
CA ASN A 332 4.65 -3.28 -4.64
C ASN A 332 3.94 -2.54 -5.79
N GLY A 333 3.49 -3.25 -6.80
CA GLY A 333 2.58 -2.72 -7.82
C GLY A 333 1.30 -2.11 -7.25
N ARG A 334 0.89 -2.47 -6.03
CA ARG A 334 -0.23 -1.84 -5.30
C ARG A 334 -0.06 -0.33 -5.13
N TYR A 335 1.14 0.16 -4.96
CA TYR A 335 1.42 1.60 -4.79
C TYR A 335 1.12 2.43 -6.04
N LEU A 336 1.11 1.79 -7.22
CA LEU A 336 0.78 2.44 -8.49
C LEU A 336 -0.73 2.53 -8.75
N THR A 337 -1.57 1.89 -7.92
CA THR A 337 -3.04 1.96 -8.00
C THR A 337 -3.56 3.40 -7.91
N ALA A 338 -2.84 4.28 -7.22
CA ALA A 338 -3.14 5.71 -7.16
C ALA A 338 -3.22 6.38 -8.55
N LEU A 339 -2.51 5.84 -9.54
CA LEU A 339 -2.45 6.38 -10.89
C LEU A 339 -3.49 5.78 -11.85
N VAL A 340 -4.27 4.80 -11.40
CA VAL A 340 -5.31 4.16 -12.24
C VAL A 340 -6.42 5.15 -12.60
N PHE A 341 -6.88 5.97 -11.66
CA PHE A 341 -7.91 6.96 -11.94
C PHE A 341 -7.52 7.97 -13.03
N PRO A 342 -6.40 8.70 -12.94
CA PRO A 342 -5.97 9.60 -14.03
C PRO A 342 -5.71 8.86 -15.34
N LEU A 343 -5.24 7.61 -15.32
CA LEU A 343 -5.10 6.78 -16.52
C LEU A 343 -6.46 6.52 -17.18
N LEU A 344 -7.49 6.13 -16.44
CA LEU A 344 -8.83 5.90 -16.97
C LEU A 344 -9.45 7.19 -17.53
N LEU A 345 -9.20 8.35 -16.89
CA LEU A 345 -9.65 9.64 -17.44
C LEU A 345 -8.95 9.96 -18.77
N LEU A 346 -7.66 9.71 -18.89
CA LEU A 346 -6.92 9.91 -20.13
C LEU A 346 -7.43 8.99 -21.23
N LEU A 347 -7.65 7.70 -20.92
CA LEU A 347 -8.25 6.73 -21.83
C LEU A 347 -9.65 7.15 -22.26
N ASN A 348 -10.50 7.58 -21.33
CA ASN A 348 -11.85 8.07 -21.66
C ASN A 348 -11.83 9.24 -22.64
N ARG A 349 -10.89 10.17 -22.48
CA ARG A 349 -10.72 11.30 -23.41
C ARG A 349 -10.27 10.82 -24.80
N SER A 350 -9.34 9.87 -24.84
CA SER A 350 -8.83 9.28 -26.08
C SER A 350 -9.89 8.48 -26.84
N MET A 351 -10.75 7.78 -26.11
CA MET A 351 -11.84 7.00 -26.70
C MET A 351 -12.98 7.89 -27.27
N GLY A 352 -13.14 9.11 -26.74
CA GLY A 352 -14.27 9.96 -27.08
C GLY A 352 -15.61 9.25 -26.80
N ASP A 353 -16.53 9.29 -27.75
CA ASP A 353 -17.85 8.63 -27.63
C ASP A 353 -17.88 7.19 -28.21
N LYS A 354 -16.70 6.66 -28.63
CA LYS A 354 -16.61 5.30 -29.17
C LYS A 354 -16.92 4.27 -28.06
N PRO A 355 -17.83 3.31 -28.30
CA PRO A 355 -18.10 2.25 -27.34
C PRO A 355 -16.92 1.27 -27.27
N LEU A 356 -16.65 0.72 -26.08
CA LEU A 356 -15.70 -0.36 -25.92
C LEU A 356 -16.36 -1.69 -26.32
N VAL A 357 -16.14 -2.11 -27.54
CA VAL A 357 -16.65 -3.39 -28.06
C VAL A 357 -15.74 -4.53 -27.57
N LEU A 358 -16.35 -5.62 -27.09
CA LEU A 358 -15.63 -6.82 -26.64
C LEU A 358 -15.03 -7.56 -27.85
N GLY A 359 -13.98 -7.00 -28.44
CA GLY A 359 -13.20 -7.62 -29.51
C GLY A 359 -12.12 -8.56 -28.98
N LYS A 360 -11.44 -9.27 -29.88
CA LYS A 360 -10.36 -10.25 -29.53
C LYS A 360 -9.28 -9.68 -28.59
N PRO A 361 -8.75 -8.43 -28.78
CA PRO A 361 -7.73 -7.90 -27.88
C PRO A 361 -8.24 -7.72 -26.44
N ILE A 362 -9.48 -7.23 -26.29
CA ILE A 362 -10.10 -7.01 -24.99
C ILE A 362 -10.38 -8.34 -24.29
N MET A 363 -10.89 -9.33 -25.04
CA MET A 363 -11.11 -10.68 -24.50
C MET A 363 -9.81 -11.33 -24.02
N LEU A 364 -8.69 -11.16 -24.75
CA LEU A 364 -7.37 -11.63 -24.32
C LEU A 364 -6.92 -10.92 -23.04
N ALA A 365 -7.09 -9.60 -22.94
CA ALA A 365 -6.73 -8.85 -21.75
C ALA A 365 -7.57 -9.28 -20.53
N LEU A 366 -8.88 -9.46 -20.70
CA LEU A 366 -9.76 -9.98 -19.64
C LEU A 366 -9.37 -11.40 -19.23
N PHE A 367 -8.96 -12.25 -20.18
CA PHE A 367 -8.46 -13.60 -19.90
C PHE A 367 -7.22 -13.59 -18.99
N LEU A 368 -6.39 -12.55 -19.06
CA LEU A 368 -5.24 -12.37 -18.15
C LEU A 368 -5.63 -11.71 -16.83
N VAL A 369 -6.50 -10.69 -16.85
CA VAL A 369 -6.90 -9.95 -15.66
C VAL A 369 -7.79 -10.77 -14.74
N LEU A 370 -8.81 -11.46 -15.26
CA LEU A 370 -9.80 -12.17 -14.46
C LEU A 370 -9.20 -13.24 -13.54
N PRO A 371 -8.28 -14.11 -13.98
CA PRO A 371 -7.64 -15.08 -13.09
C PRO A 371 -6.89 -14.42 -11.94
N LEU A 372 -6.16 -13.32 -12.20
CA LEU A 372 -5.44 -12.57 -11.17
C LEU A 372 -6.41 -11.90 -10.19
N SER A 373 -7.52 -11.36 -10.70
CA SER A 373 -8.56 -10.76 -9.86
C SER A 373 -9.27 -11.80 -8.99
N MET A 374 -9.55 -12.98 -9.58
CA MET A 374 -10.11 -14.12 -8.84
C MET A 374 -9.13 -14.64 -7.79
N LEU A 375 -7.85 -14.77 -8.13
CA LEU A 375 -6.82 -15.14 -7.16
C LEU A 375 -6.79 -14.13 -5.99
N ALA A 376 -6.74 -12.84 -6.28
CA ALA A 376 -6.74 -11.79 -5.26
C ALA A 376 -8.00 -11.78 -4.38
N GLY A 377 -9.17 -12.16 -4.93
CA GLY A 377 -10.46 -12.11 -4.22
C GLY A 377 -10.89 -13.41 -3.54
N MET A 378 -10.33 -14.55 -3.96
CA MET A 378 -10.77 -15.88 -3.51
C MET A 378 -9.66 -16.66 -2.80
N HIS A 379 -8.42 -16.20 -2.89
CA HIS A 379 -7.31 -16.77 -2.16
C HIS A 379 -7.36 -16.26 -0.72
N GLY A 380 -8.06 -16.97 0.14
CA GLY A 380 -8.04 -16.70 1.58
C GLY A 380 -6.60 -16.78 2.07
N GLN A 381 -6.00 -15.64 2.37
CA GLN A 381 -4.68 -15.59 2.98
C GLN A 381 -4.86 -15.60 4.49
N THR A 382 -4.63 -16.76 5.11
CA THR A 382 -4.56 -16.89 6.57
C THR A 382 -3.14 -16.67 7.03
N MET A 383 -2.97 -16.04 8.18
CA MET A 383 -1.68 -15.86 8.84
C MET A 383 -1.38 -17.11 9.67
N TRP A 384 -0.18 -17.68 9.53
CA TRP A 384 0.22 -18.81 10.36
C TRP A 384 0.28 -18.44 11.85
N THR A 385 0.51 -17.17 12.15
CA THR A 385 0.54 -16.61 13.50
C THR A 385 -0.81 -16.67 14.20
N ASP A 386 -1.93 -16.61 13.46
CA ASP A 386 -3.27 -16.77 14.01
C ASP A 386 -3.48 -18.18 14.50
N ASP A 387 -3.11 -19.21 13.69
CA ASP A 387 -3.15 -20.62 14.10
C ASP A 387 -2.24 -20.89 15.31
N ALA A 388 -1.05 -20.30 15.32
CA ALA A 388 -0.12 -20.43 16.43
C ALA A 388 -0.68 -19.79 17.71
N ALA A 389 -1.19 -18.55 17.62
CA ALA A 389 -1.78 -17.83 18.75
C ALA A 389 -3.02 -18.55 19.30
N GLU A 390 -3.94 -19.04 18.44
CA GLU A 390 -5.12 -19.80 18.83
C GLU A 390 -4.74 -21.03 19.68
N SER A 391 -3.61 -21.69 19.36
CA SER A 391 -3.15 -22.88 20.07
C SER A 391 -2.89 -22.68 21.56
N PHE A 392 -2.66 -21.44 22.01
CA PHE A 392 -2.39 -21.14 23.42
C PHE A 392 -3.21 -19.95 23.98
N SER A 393 -4.05 -19.32 23.19
CA SER A 393 -4.85 -18.14 23.60
C SER A 393 -5.73 -18.38 24.81
N ASP A 394 -6.35 -19.56 24.92
CA ASP A 394 -7.19 -19.97 26.05
C ASP A 394 -6.38 -20.38 27.29
N ALA A 395 -5.12 -20.72 27.12
CA ALA A 395 -4.27 -21.27 28.18
C ALA A 395 -3.32 -20.24 28.79
N ILE A 396 -2.96 -19.17 28.08
CA ILE A 396 -2.14 -18.09 28.58
C ILE A 396 -2.93 -17.22 29.56
N VAL A 397 -2.36 -16.93 30.72
CA VAL A 397 -3.01 -16.20 31.81
C VAL A 397 -2.55 -14.74 31.81
N ASP A 398 -3.40 -13.84 32.30
CA ASP A 398 -3.05 -12.43 32.48
C ASP A 398 -1.79 -12.28 33.36
N GLY A 399 -0.80 -11.55 32.83
CA GLY A 399 0.50 -11.37 33.46
C GLY A 399 1.55 -12.38 33.01
N GLU A 400 1.21 -13.35 32.18
CA GLU A 400 2.14 -14.19 31.44
C GLU A 400 2.49 -13.55 30.11
N ASP A 401 3.74 -13.73 29.68
CA ASP A 401 4.27 -13.21 28.42
C ASP A 401 4.62 -14.36 27.47
N PHE A 402 4.83 -14.05 26.20
CA PHE A 402 5.37 -15.01 25.25
C PHE A 402 6.60 -14.44 24.53
N LEU A 403 7.50 -15.35 24.14
CA LEU A 403 8.69 -15.03 23.39
C LEU A 403 8.57 -15.59 21.95
N TYR A 404 8.70 -14.72 20.98
CA TYR A 404 8.70 -15.05 19.56
C TYR A 404 10.13 -15.04 19.02
N ILE A 405 10.58 -16.17 18.47
CA ILE A 405 11.91 -16.36 17.89
C ILE A 405 11.79 -16.40 16.38
N ASP A 406 12.45 -15.43 15.71
CA ASP A 406 12.41 -15.28 14.28
C ASP A 406 13.61 -14.45 13.80
N ASP A 407 14.16 -14.77 12.63
CA ASP A 407 15.25 -14.05 11.98
C ASP A 407 14.80 -13.23 10.76
N GLU A 408 13.51 -13.27 10.43
CA GLU A 408 12.98 -12.56 9.27
C GLU A 408 13.02 -11.03 9.42
N ALA A 409 13.22 -10.36 8.30
CA ALA A 409 13.23 -8.90 8.21
C ALA A 409 11.93 -8.24 8.71
N LEU A 410 10.82 -8.97 8.70
CA LEU A 410 9.51 -8.51 9.12
C LEU A 410 9.04 -9.11 10.46
N ALA A 411 9.96 -9.75 11.22
CA ALA A 411 9.65 -10.42 12.48
C ALA A 411 8.81 -9.57 13.45
N MET A 412 9.14 -8.27 13.59
CA MET A 412 8.36 -7.36 14.41
C MET A 412 6.92 -7.18 13.89
N HIS A 413 6.71 -7.15 12.57
CA HIS A 413 5.37 -7.06 12.01
C HIS A 413 4.59 -8.35 12.27
N TRP A 414 5.23 -9.50 12.17
CA TRP A 414 4.64 -10.79 12.53
C TRP A 414 4.26 -10.86 14.01
N LEU A 415 5.10 -10.32 14.91
CA LEU A 415 4.77 -10.27 16.33
C LEU A 415 3.44 -9.56 16.61
N TYR A 416 3.16 -8.44 15.91
CA TYR A 416 1.91 -7.72 16.09
C TYR A 416 0.67 -8.50 15.65
N THR A 417 0.80 -9.49 14.77
CA THR A 417 -0.34 -10.30 14.32
C THR A 417 -0.92 -11.18 15.43
N PHE A 418 -0.11 -11.67 16.35
CA PHE A 418 -0.57 -12.48 17.50
C PHE A 418 -1.62 -11.79 18.35
N ARG A 419 -1.62 -10.46 18.35
CA ARG A 419 -2.48 -9.65 19.18
C ARG A 419 -3.97 -9.87 18.94
N LEU A 420 -4.39 -10.10 17.69
CA LEU A 420 -5.81 -10.30 17.37
C LEU A 420 -6.40 -11.53 18.07
N GLU A 421 -5.62 -12.60 18.21
CA GLU A 421 -6.05 -13.83 18.85
C GLU A 421 -5.81 -13.82 20.37
N LEU A 422 -4.73 -13.19 20.83
CA LEU A 422 -4.36 -13.19 22.23
C LEU A 422 -5.05 -12.07 23.03
N ASP A 423 -5.24 -10.90 22.44
CA ASP A 423 -5.76 -9.71 23.11
C ASP A 423 -6.48 -8.76 22.14
N ALA A 424 -7.50 -9.29 21.45
CA ALA A 424 -8.28 -8.52 20.45
C ALA A 424 -8.94 -7.25 21.00
N LYS A 425 -9.15 -7.17 22.32
CA LYS A 425 -9.81 -6.04 22.98
C LYS A 425 -8.84 -5.08 23.66
N GLY A 426 -7.56 -5.45 23.77
CA GLY A 426 -6.58 -4.67 24.51
C GLY A 426 -6.82 -4.62 26.03
N ASP A 427 -7.55 -5.61 26.58
CA ASP A 427 -7.90 -5.68 28.01
C ASP A 427 -7.12 -6.73 28.79
N ARG A 428 -6.24 -7.47 28.12
CA ARG A 428 -5.35 -8.48 28.73
C ARG A 428 -3.94 -7.91 28.95
N ASN A 429 -3.33 -8.30 30.04
CA ASN A 429 -1.95 -7.96 30.34
C ASN A 429 -1.01 -9.08 29.85
N ILE A 430 -0.84 -9.18 28.53
CA ILE A 430 0.03 -10.13 27.85
C ILE A 430 1.02 -9.33 27.02
N THR A 431 2.31 -9.63 27.15
CA THR A 431 3.38 -9.00 26.36
C THR A 431 4.03 -10.01 25.44
N GLY A 432 4.16 -9.65 24.16
CA GLY A 432 4.96 -10.39 23.19
C GLY A 432 6.36 -9.81 23.07
N HIS A 433 7.37 -10.64 23.22
CA HIS A 433 8.78 -10.29 23.04
C HIS A 433 9.30 -10.93 21.76
N TRP A 434 10.19 -10.27 21.05
CA TRP A 434 10.87 -10.85 19.89
C TRP A 434 12.39 -10.96 20.15
N ARG A 435 12.97 -12.07 19.74
CA ARG A 435 14.43 -12.28 19.71
C ARG A 435 14.86 -13.00 18.44
N ALA A 436 16.05 -12.65 17.94
CA ALA A 436 16.67 -13.40 16.86
C ALA A 436 17.22 -14.74 17.38
N PRO A 437 17.24 -15.79 16.52
CA PRO A 437 17.70 -17.13 16.91
C PRO A 437 19.13 -17.18 17.43
N ASP A 438 20.00 -16.32 16.94
CA ASP A 438 21.41 -16.22 17.29
C ASP A 438 21.72 -15.26 18.45
N SER A 439 20.66 -14.67 19.05
CA SER A 439 20.78 -13.82 20.23
C SER A 439 20.94 -14.66 21.53
N ASN A 440 21.24 -13.96 22.65
CA ASN A 440 21.41 -14.64 23.96
C ASN A 440 20.05 -14.88 24.69
N TRP A 441 18.96 -15.08 23.97
CA TRP A 441 17.60 -15.17 24.50
C TRP A 441 17.46 -16.31 25.56
N GLU A 442 18.19 -17.42 25.42
CA GLU A 442 18.17 -18.52 26.37
C GLU A 442 18.71 -18.07 27.75
N VAL A 443 19.81 -17.29 27.73
CA VAL A 443 20.44 -16.74 28.94
C VAL A 443 19.57 -15.66 29.57
N GLU A 444 18.84 -14.90 28.77
CA GLU A 444 17.86 -13.92 29.25
C GLU A 444 16.66 -14.62 29.93
N LEU A 445 16.15 -15.72 29.38
CA LEU A 445 15.09 -16.53 30.00
C LEU A 445 15.49 -17.09 31.36
N GLU A 446 16.77 -17.47 31.52
CA GLU A 446 17.32 -17.94 32.81
C GLU A 446 17.53 -16.78 33.80
N GLY A 447 17.30 -15.55 33.45
CA GLY A 447 17.47 -14.35 34.28
C GLY A 447 18.93 -14.02 34.60
N LEU A 448 19.89 -14.61 33.87
CA LEU A 448 21.33 -14.43 34.09
C LEU A 448 21.83 -13.11 33.47
N VAL A 449 21.14 -12.56 32.49
CA VAL A 449 21.42 -11.28 31.86
C VAL A 449 20.07 -10.53 31.70
N MET A 450 20.00 -9.30 32.13
CA MET A 450 18.90 -8.40 31.77
C MET A 450 19.43 -7.45 30.72
N GLU A 451 19.02 -7.65 29.50
CA GLU A 451 19.18 -6.62 28.47
C GLU A 451 18.08 -5.56 28.65
N ASN A 452 18.33 -4.34 28.24
CA ASN A 452 17.43 -3.18 28.44
C ASN A 452 16.11 -3.24 27.62
N ARG A 453 15.62 -4.43 27.27
CA ARG A 453 14.64 -4.61 26.20
C ARG A 453 13.48 -5.54 26.54
N GLY A 454 13.00 -5.48 27.74
CA GLY A 454 11.91 -6.29 28.24
C GLY A 454 12.38 -7.41 29.15
N ASP A 455 11.58 -7.68 30.15
CA ASP A 455 11.84 -8.70 31.18
C ASP A 455 11.25 -10.03 30.72
N LEU A 456 12.11 -10.99 30.36
CA LEU A 456 11.66 -12.32 29.93
C LEU A 456 11.30 -13.27 31.13
N SER A 457 11.36 -12.80 32.36
CA SER A 457 11.06 -13.62 33.55
C SER A 457 9.61 -14.11 33.62
N LYS A 458 8.69 -13.49 32.87
CA LYS A 458 7.27 -13.84 32.82
C LYS A 458 6.89 -14.67 31.59
N VAL A 459 7.86 -15.03 30.77
CA VAL A 459 7.63 -15.79 29.55
C VAL A 459 7.17 -17.21 29.91
N ALA A 460 5.90 -17.48 29.59
CA ALA A 460 5.30 -18.79 29.77
C ALA A 460 5.24 -19.60 28.47
N TYR A 461 5.30 -18.91 27.31
CA TYR A 461 5.24 -19.54 26.00
C TYR A 461 6.39 -19.09 25.11
N LEU A 462 6.92 -20.05 24.34
CA LEU A 462 7.94 -19.82 23.33
C LEU A 462 7.34 -20.19 21.96
N VAL A 463 7.31 -19.25 21.05
CA VAL A 463 6.85 -19.43 19.67
C VAL A 463 8.05 -19.36 18.74
N ILE A 464 8.29 -20.43 17.99
CA ILE A 464 9.38 -20.51 17.02
C ILE A 464 8.78 -20.38 15.63
N ALA A 465 9.29 -19.41 14.87
CA ALA A 465 8.87 -19.14 13.50
C ALA A 465 9.11 -20.35 12.57
N PRO A 466 8.43 -20.40 11.42
CA PRO A 466 8.68 -21.44 10.42
C PRO A 466 10.15 -21.47 9.99
N GLU A 467 10.68 -22.69 9.81
CA GLU A 467 12.06 -22.95 9.35
C GLU A 467 13.19 -22.55 10.34
N ILE A 468 12.85 -21.98 11.47
CA ILE A 468 13.83 -21.69 12.53
C ILE A 468 14.13 -22.96 13.32
N ASP A 469 15.41 -23.29 13.45
CA ASP A 469 15.91 -24.42 14.24
C ASP A 469 16.79 -23.90 15.40
N VAL A 470 16.24 -23.99 16.62
CA VAL A 470 16.91 -23.57 17.84
C VAL A 470 16.77 -24.64 18.89
N ASP A 471 17.77 -24.73 19.76
CA ASP A 471 17.72 -25.61 20.93
C ASP A 471 16.78 -25.02 21.98
N VAL A 472 15.73 -25.75 22.32
CA VAL A 472 14.73 -25.29 23.29
C VAL A 472 15.19 -25.68 24.71
N PRO A 473 15.18 -24.71 25.66
CA PRO A 473 15.55 -25.00 27.04
C PRO A 473 14.75 -26.14 27.68
N SER A 474 15.38 -26.94 28.54
CA SER A 474 14.77 -28.15 29.14
C SER A 474 13.51 -27.87 29.99
N GLY A 475 13.25 -26.62 30.35
CA GLY A 475 12.05 -26.19 31.09
C GLY A 475 10.83 -25.92 30.21
N PHE A 476 10.88 -26.22 28.90
CA PHE A 476 9.78 -26.01 27.97
C PHE A 476 9.35 -27.31 27.28
N GLU A 477 8.05 -27.55 27.20
CA GLU A 477 7.48 -28.70 26.49
C GLU A 477 6.66 -28.22 25.30
N MET A 478 6.79 -28.92 24.15
CA MET A 478 6.04 -28.59 22.93
C MET A 478 4.54 -28.86 23.14
N VAL A 479 3.72 -27.84 22.95
CA VAL A 479 2.26 -27.92 23.11
C VAL A 479 1.51 -27.87 21.78
N ALA A 480 2.10 -27.24 20.76
CA ALA A 480 1.50 -27.17 19.42
C ALA A 480 2.56 -27.06 18.32
N SER A 481 2.20 -27.42 17.13
CA SER A 481 2.97 -27.19 15.90
C SER A 481 2.03 -27.20 14.69
N GLY A 482 2.39 -26.47 13.65
CA GLY A 482 1.64 -26.42 12.41
C GLY A 482 2.52 -26.03 11.24
N THR A 483 1.91 -25.84 10.08
CA THR A 483 2.62 -25.49 8.83
C THR A 483 2.14 -24.13 8.34
N ALA A 484 3.08 -23.23 8.12
CA ALA A 484 2.78 -21.94 7.49
C ALA A 484 2.42 -22.12 6.01
N PRO A 485 1.45 -21.34 5.49
CA PRO A 485 1.14 -21.32 4.07
C PRO A 485 2.37 -20.94 3.22
N PHE A 486 2.50 -21.49 2.01
CA PHE A 486 3.61 -21.18 1.10
C PHE A 486 3.79 -19.66 0.85
N LEU A 487 2.69 -18.91 0.76
CA LEU A 487 2.74 -17.46 0.58
C LEU A 487 3.18 -16.67 1.83
N ASN A 488 3.25 -17.34 2.98
CA ASN A 488 3.79 -16.83 4.24
C ASN A 488 5.15 -17.46 4.58
N GLY A 489 5.92 -17.82 3.56
CA GLY A 489 7.25 -18.41 3.69
C GLY A 489 7.27 -19.94 3.69
N GLY A 490 6.18 -20.62 4.03
CA GLY A 490 6.15 -22.07 4.23
C GLY A 490 6.82 -22.49 5.55
N GLY A 491 7.13 -23.78 5.70
CA GLY A 491 7.81 -24.31 6.88
C GLY A 491 6.89 -24.64 8.06
N ASN A 492 7.46 -25.13 9.14
CA ASN A 492 6.73 -25.55 10.33
C ASN A 492 7.01 -24.64 11.52
N TRP A 493 5.99 -24.04 12.07
CA TRP A 493 6.04 -23.31 13.32
C TRP A 493 5.84 -24.24 14.52
N LYS A 494 6.36 -23.86 15.70
CA LYS A 494 6.26 -24.63 16.93
C LYS A 494 5.93 -23.71 18.10
N VAL A 495 5.12 -24.21 19.04
CA VAL A 495 4.79 -23.52 20.29
C VAL A 495 5.17 -24.42 21.46
N TYR A 496 5.88 -23.87 22.42
CA TYR A 496 6.29 -24.53 23.65
C TYR A 496 5.73 -23.78 24.85
N ARG A 497 5.51 -24.50 25.95
CA ARG A 497 5.04 -23.94 27.22
C ARG A 497 6.08 -24.26 28.32
N ALA A 498 6.32 -23.31 29.21
CA ALA A 498 7.11 -23.52 30.43
C ALA A 498 6.42 -24.53 31.34
N VAL A 499 7.19 -25.49 31.92
CA VAL A 499 6.71 -26.59 32.74
C VAL A 499 6.92 -26.30 34.24
#